data_e995b263309f14457fe29d9289e21ceb
#
_entry.id   e995b263309f14457fe29d9289e21ceb
#
_cell.length_a   1.000
_cell.length_b   1.000
_cell.length_c   1.000
_cell.angle_alpha   90.00
_cell.angle_beta   90.00
_cell.angle_gamma   90.00
#
_symmetry.space_group_name_H-M   'P 1'
#
loop_
_entity.id
_entity.type
_entity.pdbx_description
1 polymer ?
#
loop_
_entity_poly.entity_id
_entity_poly.type
_entity_poly.pdbx_seq_one_letter_code
_entity_poly.pdbx_strand_id
1 'polypeptide(L)'
;GLSFQECMIIPTGLSSFTEAIQAGAETFHALKKLLKDAGYTVSVGDEGGFAPQVKNADEAFDFLMKAIDAAGYTGKMQIGIDAAASEFCNDGSYDLDGKTVSSAELTAYYEELCKKYPLVSIEDSHSEDDWDGFADLTAKLGDAKQLVGDDLLVTNVERIQKAIDEKTVNSVLIKLNQIGTASETVDAIKLTQDTGWTAVVSHRSGETEDTFIAHLAVGLKTGQIKTGSLSRTDRVCKYNQLLRIEEQLGSKAEFNSPF
;
A
#
# COMPACT_ATOMS: atom_id res chain seq x y z
N GLY A 1 -8.91 -10.11 -16.38
CA GLY A 1 -7.70 -9.33 -16.06
C GLY A 1 -7.47 -9.28 -14.55
N LEU A 2 -6.42 -8.62 -14.11
CA LEU A 2 -6.10 -8.43 -12.70
C LEU A 2 -7.26 -7.79 -11.94
N SER A 3 -7.71 -8.40 -10.84
CA SER A 3 -8.78 -7.87 -9.99
C SER A 3 -8.29 -6.82 -8.99
N PHE A 4 -7.02 -6.90 -8.56
CA PHE A 4 -6.45 -5.97 -7.59
C PHE A 4 -6.25 -4.57 -8.18
N GLN A 5 -6.55 -3.56 -7.38
CA GLN A 5 -6.42 -2.16 -7.80
C GLN A 5 -4.96 -1.74 -7.94
N GLU A 6 -4.10 -2.12 -7.00
CA GLU A 6 -2.69 -1.71 -6.99
C GLU A 6 -1.75 -2.85 -6.62
N CYS A 7 -0.61 -2.90 -7.31
CA CYS A 7 0.56 -3.68 -6.92
C CYS A 7 1.70 -2.71 -6.66
N MET A 8 2.18 -2.67 -5.42
CA MET A 8 3.11 -1.67 -4.92
C MET A 8 4.49 -2.27 -4.68
N ILE A 9 5.54 -1.48 -4.86
CA ILE A 9 6.89 -1.77 -4.35
C ILE A 9 7.12 -1.02 -3.04
N ILE A 10 7.76 -1.67 -2.08
CA ILE A 10 8.03 -1.12 -0.75
C ILE A 10 9.53 -1.24 -0.46
N PRO A 11 10.27 -0.11 -0.37
CA PRO A 11 11.72 -0.11 -0.13
C PRO A 11 12.02 -0.31 1.37
N THR A 12 12.20 -1.55 1.79
CA THR A 12 12.36 -1.92 3.21
C THR A 12 13.81 -2.12 3.65
N GLY A 13 14.72 -2.43 2.71
CA GLY A 13 16.12 -2.75 2.99
C GLY A 13 17.10 -1.63 2.63
N LEU A 14 16.71 -0.37 2.79
CA LEU A 14 17.51 0.81 2.47
C LEU A 14 17.70 1.67 3.72
N SER A 15 18.73 2.51 3.74
CA SER A 15 19.16 3.21 4.95
C SER A 15 18.74 4.67 5.02
N SER A 16 18.18 5.22 3.92
CA SER A 16 17.71 6.61 3.85
C SER A 16 16.52 6.74 2.91
N PHE A 17 15.74 7.79 3.09
CA PHE A 17 14.65 8.10 2.18
C PHE A 17 15.17 8.44 0.77
N THR A 18 16.31 9.11 0.68
CA THR A 18 16.99 9.40 -0.61
C THR A 18 17.29 8.10 -1.36
N GLU A 19 17.87 7.09 -0.71
CA GLU A 19 18.12 5.79 -1.33
C GLU A 19 16.81 5.08 -1.72
N ALA A 20 15.77 5.18 -0.90
CA ALA A 20 14.46 4.60 -1.18
C ALA A 20 13.83 5.19 -2.44
N ILE A 21 13.88 6.50 -2.63
CA ILE A 21 13.37 7.18 -3.82
C ILE A 21 14.20 6.86 -5.06
N GLN A 22 15.53 6.80 -4.94
CA GLN A 22 16.39 6.37 -6.03
C GLN A 22 16.00 4.97 -6.49
N ALA A 23 15.93 4.03 -5.56
CA ALA A 23 15.58 2.64 -5.85
C ALA A 23 14.18 2.52 -6.47
N GLY A 24 13.20 3.29 -5.97
CA GLY A 24 11.88 3.36 -6.56
C GLY A 24 11.90 3.86 -8.00
N ALA A 25 12.64 4.95 -8.28
CA ALA A 25 12.75 5.52 -9.63
C ALA A 25 13.43 4.57 -10.61
N GLU A 26 14.52 3.94 -10.21
CA GLU A 26 15.25 2.98 -11.04
C GLU A 26 14.39 1.74 -11.32
N THR A 27 13.66 1.22 -10.33
CA THR A 27 12.71 0.11 -10.49
C THR A 27 11.54 0.50 -11.41
N PHE A 28 11.00 1.71 -11.27
CA PHE A 28 9.96 2.24 -12.16
C PHE A 28 10.41 2.25 -13.63
N HIS A 29 11.62 2.72 -13.89
CA HIS A 29 12.18 2.74 -15.26
C HIS A 29 12.48 1.34 -15.77
N ALA A 30 12.98 0.43 -14.94
CA ALA A 30 13.17 -0.98 -15.29
C ALA A 30 11.83 -1.65 -15.66
N LEU A 31 10.77 -1.44 -14.84
CA LEU A 31 9.43 -1.95 -15.10
C LEU A 31 8.87 -1.42 -16.43
N LYS A 32 9.03 -0.10 -16.69
CA LYS A 32 8.62 0.50 -17.97
C LYS A 32 9.23 -0.21 -19.17
N LYS A 33 10.54 -0.49 -19.09
CA LYS A 33 11.26 -1.20 -20.15
C LYS A 33 10.73 -2.62 -20.32
N LEU A 34 10.58 -3.38 -19.24
CA LEU A 34 10.10 -4.77 -19.28
C LEU A 34 8.68 -4.87 -19.86
N LEU A 35 7.78 -4.00 -19.44
CA LEU A 35 6.41 -3.96 -19.97
C LEU A 35 6.40 -3.65 -21.47
N LYS A 36 7.20 -2.65 -21.91
CA LYS A 36 7.32 -2.28 -23.31
C LYS A 36 7.88 -3.43 -24.16
N ASP A 37 8.94 -4.08 -23.68
CA ASP A 37 9.60 -5.19 -24.39
C ASP A 37 8.66 -6.41 -24.49
N ALA A 38 7.75 -6.58 -23.51
CA ALA A 38 6.71 -7.61 -23.53
C ALA A 38 5.45 -7.22 -24.35
N GLY A 39 5.42 -6.02 -24.93
CA GLY A 39 4.30 -5.55 -25.79
C GLY A 39 3.13 -4.95 -25.00
N TYR A 40 3.27 -4.71 -23.70
CA TYR A 40 2.25 -4.05 -22.88
C TYR A 40 2.27 -2.53 -23.04
N THR A 41 1.12 -1.90 -22.76
CA THR A 41 1.04 -0.44 -22.62
C THR A 41 1.87 0.03 -21.42
N VAL A 42 2.51 1.18 -21.57
CA VAL A 42 3.25 1.88 -20.51
C VAL A 42 2.59 3.22 -20.15
N SER A 43 1.30 3.36 -20.47
CA SER A 43 0.49 4.46 -19.98
C SER A 43 0.34 4.36 -18.47
N VAL A 44 0.30 5.51 -17.80
CA VAL A 44 0.13 5.59 -16.35
C VAL A 44 -1.31 5.95 -16.00
N GLY A 45 -1.79 5.41 -14.90
CA GLY A 45 -3.07 5.78 -14.29
C GLY A 45 -2.98 7.08 -13.49
N ASP A 46 -4.06 7.42 -12.80
CA ASP A 46 -4.18 8.65 -12.01
C ASP A 46 -3.14 8.76 -10.91
N GLU A 47 -2.73 7.66 -10.32
CA GLU A 47 -1.72 7.60 -9.26
C GLU A 47 -0.28 7.44 -9.77
N GLY A 48 -0.08 7.55 -11.09
CA GLY A 48 1.25 7.53 -11.71
C GLY A 48 1.86 6.15 -11.92
N GLY A 49 1.20 5.07 -11.50
CA GLY A 49 1.60 3.69 -11.79
C GLY A 49 1.24 3.27 -13.20
N PHE A 50 1.94 2.25 -13.75
CA PHE A 50 1.57 1.67 -15.05
C PHE A 50 0.26 0.88 -14.93
N ALA A 51 -0.57 0.93 -15.97
CA ALA A 51 -1.84 0.24 -16.06
C ALA A 51 -1.86 -0.77 -17.25
N PRO A 52 -0.97 -1.78 -17.24
CA PRO A 52 -0.96 -2.81 -18.28
C PRO A 52 -2.16 -3.75 -18.11
N GLN A 53 -2.65 -4.32 -19.20
CA GLN A 53 -3.68 -5.35 -19.16
C GLN A 53 -3.07 -6.73 -18.89
N VAL A 54 -2.54 -6.91 -17.68
CA VAL A 54 -2.02 -8.20 -17.21
C VAL A 54 -3.16 -9.17 -16.87
N LYS A 55 -2.86 -10.45 -16.84
CA LYS A 55 -3.87 -11.52 -16.71
C LYS A 55 -4.37 -11.71 -15.29
N ASN A 56 -3.46 -11.60 -14.31
CA ASN A 56 -3.70 -11.88 -12.91
C ASN A 56 -2.57 -11.30 -12.03
N ALA A 57 -2.67 -11.48 -10.72
CA ALA A 57 -1.68 -11.00 -9.77
C ALA A 57 -0.30 -11.65 -9.95
N ASP A 58 -0.23 -12.94 -10.31
CA ASP A 58 1.05 -13.62 -10.55
C ASP A 58 1.85 -12.94 -11.67
N GLU A 59 1.20 -12.60 -12.78
CA GLU A 59 1.89 -11.91 -13.89
C GLU A 59 2.34 -10.50 -13.49
N ALA A 60 1.52 -9.76 -12.73
CA ALA A 60 1.88 -8.46 -12.20
C ALA A 60 3.11 -8.54 -11.28
N PHE A 61 3.10 -9.48 -10.34
CA PHE A 61 4.20 -9.66 -9.38
C PHE A 61 5.48 -10.16 -10.07
N ASP A 62 5.37 -11.04 -11.07
CA ASP A 62 6.51 -11.48 -11.86
C ASP A 62 7.19 -10.30 -12.57
N PHE A 63 6.42 -9.34 -13.10
CA PHE A 63 6.98 -8.10 -13.67
C PHE A 63 7.64 -7.23 -12.60
N LEU A 64 7.03 -7.06 -11.42
CA LEU A 64 7.62 -6.30 -10.32
C LEU A 64 8.93 -6.93 -9.85
N MET A 65 8.95 -8.24 -9.61
CA MET A 65 10.16 -8.95 -9.17
C MET A 65 11.29 -8.85 -10.20
N LYS A 66 10.99 -9.01 -11.49
CA LYS A 66 11.97 -8.80 -12.58
C LYS A 66 12.47 -7.37 -12.63
N ALA A 67 11.61 -6.37 -12.36
CA ALA A 67 12.00 -4.97 -12.36
C ALA A 67 12.91 -4.63 -11.17
N ILE A 68 12.59 -5.15 -9.98
CA ILE A 68 13.42 -5.03 -8.78
C ILE A 68 14.80 -5.65 -9.00
N ASP A 69 14.85 -6.85 -9.60
CA ASP A 69 16.11 -7.53 -9.92
C ASP A 69 16.93 -6.76 -10.97
N ALA A 70 16.30 -6.35 -12.06
CA ALA A 70 16.95 -5.58 -13.12
C ALA A 70 17.50 -4.23 -12.66
N ALA A 71 16.88 -3.63 -11.65
CA ALA A 71 17.34 -2.40 -11.01
C ALA A 71 18.41 -2.64 -9.92
N GLY A 72 18.70 -3.91 -9.55
CA GLY A 72 19.73 -4.27 -8.56
C GLY A 72 19.28 -4.17 -7.10
N TYR A 73 17.95 -4.22 -6.83
CA TYR A 73 17.39 -4.07 -5.48
C TYR A 73 16.78 -5.34 -4.91
N THR A 74 17.12 -6.51 -5.44
CA THR A 74 16.74 -7.82 -4.89
C THR A 74 17.10 -7.91 -3.42
N GLY A 75 16.12 -8.29 -2.58
CA GLY A 75 16.26 -8.35 -1.12
C GLY A 75 16.18 -6.99 -0.38
N LYS A 76 16.11 -5.88 -1.12
CA LYS A 76 15.97 -4.54 -0.54
C LYS A 76 14.57 -3.93 -0.76
N MET A 77 13.79 -4.54 -1.62
CA MET A 77 12.40 -4.17 -1.89
C MET A 77 11.49 -5.37 -1.70
N GLN A 78 10.32 -5.09 -1.19
CA GLN A 78 9.21 -6.03 -1.01
C GLN A 78 7.99 -5.54 -1.78
N ILE A 79 6.91 -6.33 -1.76
CA ILE A 79 5.67 -6.05 -2.48
C ILE A 79 4.56 -5.78 -1.47
N GLY A 80 3.69 -4.83 -1.80
CA GLY A 80 2.38 -4.62 -1.19
C GLY A 80 1.29 -4.68 -2.25
N ILE A 81 0.08 -4.91 -1.83
CA ILE A 81 -1.12 -4.79 -2.66
C ILE A 81 -2.17 -3.92 -1.98
N ASP A 82 -2.92 -3.21 -2.81
CA ASP A 82 -4.25 -2.75 -2.51
C ASP A 82 -5.22 -3.58 -3.36
N ALA A 83 -5.96 -4.45 -2.69
CA ALA A 83 -6.90 -5.31 -3.39
C ALA A 83 -8.18 -4.57 -3.75
N ALA A 84 -8.59 -3.58 -2.92
CA ALA A 84 -9.86 -2.88 -3.04
C ALA A 84 -11.02 -3.85 -3.29
N ALA A 85 -11.10 -4.90 -2.44
CA ALA A 85 -11.91 -6.08 -2.74
C ALA A 85 -13.42 -5.80 -2.79
N SER A 86 -13.88 -4.66 -2.27
CA SER A 86 -15.25 -4.19 -2.46
C SER A 86 -15.61 -4.04 -3.94
N GLU A 87 -14.65 -3.66 -4.80
CA GLU A 87 -14.86 -3.42 -6.23
C GLU A 87 -15.17 -4.70 -7.03
N PHE A 88 -14.74 -5.85 -6.54
CA PHE A 88 -15.03 -7.14 -7.17
C PHE A 88 -15.83 -8.09 -6.28
N CYS A 89 -16.47 -7.57 -5.23
CA CYS A 89 -17.41 -8.29 -4.38
C CYS A 89 -18.83 -8.18 -4.94
N ASN A 90 -19.52 -9.33 -5.07
CA ASN A 90 -20.91 -9.42 -5.50
C ASN A 90 -21.67 -10.35 -4.57
N ASP A 91 -22.63 -9.82 -3.82
CA ASP A 91 -23.49 -10.59 -2.90
C ASP A 91 -22.70 -11.52 -1.95
N GLY A 92 -21.57 -11.04 -1.41
CA GLY A 92 -20.72 -11.78 -0.48
C GLY A 92 -19.79 -12.82 -1.12
N SER A 93 -19.71 -12.86 -2.44
CA SER A 93 -18.72 -13.62 -3.22
C SER A 93 -17.83 -12.67 -4.00
N TYR A 94 -16.63 -13.10 -4.37
CA TYR A 94 -15.63 -12.28 -5.03
C TYR A 94 -15.35 -12.79 -6.44
N ASP A 95 -15.32 -11.89 -7.43
CA ASP A 95 -14.88 -12.21 -8.80
C ASP A 95 -13.37 -12.01 -8.93
N LEU A 96 -12.61 -13.02 -8.54
CA LEU A 96 -11.15 -12.99 -8.57
C LEU A 96 -10.63 -13.48 -9.92
N ASP A 97 -10.12 -12.57 -10.73
CA ASP A 97 -9.54 -12.85 -12.06
C ASP A 97 -10.48 -13.68 -12.96
N GLY A 98 -11.79 -13.40 -12.88
CA GLY A 98 -12.83 -14.09 -13.65
C GLY A 98 -13.29 -15.41 -13.05
N LYS A 99 -13.00 -15.67 -11.76
CA LYS A 99 -13.50 -16.81 -11.00
C LYS A 99 -14.25 -16.34 -9.77
N THR A 100 -15.45 -16.83 -9.57
CA THR A 100 -16.20 -16.57 -8.33
C THR A 100 -15.62 -17.41 -7.20
N VAL A 101 -15.18 -16.75 -6.13
CA VAL A 101 -14.62 -17.36 -4.92
C VAL A 101 -15.35 -16.87 -3.68
N SER A 102 -15.38 -17.68 -2.63
CA SER A 102 -15.87 -17.29 -1.30
C SER A 102 -14.82 -16.44 -0.54
N SER A 103 -15.22 -15.80 0.55
CA SER A 103 -14.32 -15.08 1.46
C SER A 103 -13.16 -15.97 1.95
N ALA A 104 -13.44 -17.21 2.36
CA ALA A 104 -12.43 -18.16 2.81
C ALA A 104 -11.45 -18.58 1.69
N GLU A 105 -11.92 -18.73 0.45
CA GLU A 105 -11.06 -19.02 -0.70
C GLU A 105 -10.20 -17.81 -1.08
N LEU A 106 -10.71 -16.59 -0.94
CA LEU A 106 -9.94 -15.37 -1.12
C LEU A 106 -8.83 -15.24 -0.07
N THR A 107 -9.14 -15.52 1.21
CA THR A 107 -8.12 -15.61 2.27
C THR A 107 -7.03 -16.63 1.90
N ALA A 108 -7.40 -17.84 1.47
CA ALA A 108 -6.44 -18.88 1.07
C ALA A 108 -5.57 -18.43 -0.13
N TYR A 109 -6.13 -17.68 -1.04
CA TYR A 109 -5.38 -17.12 -2.17
C TYR A 109 -4.29 -16.13 -1.70
N TYR A 110 -4.59 -15.25 -0.74
CA TYR A 110 -3.56 -14.37 -0.16
C TYR A 110 -2.46 -15.16 0.57
N GLU A 111 -2.80 -16.24 1.28
CA GLU A 111 -1.81 -17.12 1.90
C GLU A 111 -0.84 -17.70 0.86
N GLU A 112 -1.34 -18.14 -0.30
CA GLU A 112 -0.50 -18.67 -1.38
C GLU A 112 0.38 -17.58 -2.03
N LEU A 113 -0.15 -16.37 -2.24
CA LEU A 113 0.65 -15.24 -2.74
C LEU A 113 1.78 -14.89 -1.77
N CYS A 114 1.50 -14.88 -0.46
CA CYS A 114 2.51 -14.61 0.58
C CYS A 114 3.61 -15.68 0.66
N LYS A 115 3.31 -16.94 0.29
CA LYS A 115 4.32 -18.00 0.20
C LYS A 115 5.21 -17.86 -1.03
N LYS A 116 4.63 -17.37 -2.11
CA LYS A 116 5.30 -17.30 -3.43
C LYS A 116 6.13 -16.03 -3.62
N TYR A 117 5.68 -14.91 -3.07
CA TYR A 117 6.26 -13.59 -3.26
C TYR A 117 6.63 -12.92 -1.92
N PRO A 118 7.55 -11.95 -1.92
CA PRO A 118 7.86 -11.14 -0.73
C PRO A 118 6.75 -10.11 -0.46
N LEU A 119 5.49 -10.59 -0.39
CA LEU A 119 4.32 -9.79 -0.10
C LEU A 119 4.25 -9.54 1.41
N VAL A 120 4.32 -8.27 1.82
CA VAL A 120 4.39 -7.87 3.23
C VAL A 120 3.20 -7.05 3.69
N SER A 121 2.45 -6.45 2.76
CA SER A 121 1.29 -5.60 3.08
C SER A 121 0.13 -5.92 2.15
N ILE A 122 -1.06 -6.10 2.72
CA ILE A 122 -2.32 -6.34 2.02
C ILE A 122 -3.33 -5.32 2.52
N GLU A 123 -3.78 -4.43 1.64
CA GLU A 123 -4.78 -3.42 1.90
C GLU A 123 -6.12 -3.87 1.33
N ASP A 124 -7.19 -3.63 2.09
CA ASP A 124 -8.59 -3.92 1.76
C ASP A 124 -8.79 -5.30 1.11
N SER A 125 -8.31 -6.31 1.83
CA SER A 125 -8.31 -7.71 1.40
C SER A 125 -9.69 -8.29 1.13
N HIS A 126 -10.72 -7.79 1.80
CA HIS A 126 -12.11 -8.20 1.70
C HIS A 126 -13.00 -6.97 1.50
N SER A 127 -14.27 -7.19 1.20
CA SER A 127 -15.27 -6.11 1.13
C SER A 127 -15.39 -5.39 2.47
N GLU A 128 -15.66 -4.09 2.45
CA GLU A 128 -15.84 -3.24 3.63
C GLU A 128 -16.93 -3.70 4.60
N ASP A 129 -17.80 -4.61 4.15
CA ASP A 129 -18.85 -5.25 4.95
C ASP A 129 -18.44 -6.64 5.47
N ASP A 130 -17.37 -7.26 4.95
CA ASP A 130 -16.91 -8.62 5.31
C ASP A 130 -15.90 -8.59 6.46
N TRP A 131 -16.34 -8.13 7.63
CA TRP A 131 -15.51 -8.05 8.85
C TRP A 131 -14.95 -9.38 9.28
N ASP A 132 -15.71 -10.48 9.10
CA ASP A 132 -15.28 -11.83 9.42
C ASP A 132 -14.14 -12.30 8.51
N GLY A 133 -14.18 -11.95 7.21
CA GLY A 133 -13.10 -12.22 6.26
C GLY A 133 -11.79 -11.50 6.64
N PHE A 134 -11.88 -10.22 7.02
CA PHE A 134 -10.72 -9.49 7.55
C PHE A 134 -10.16 -10.14 8.82
N ALA A 135 -11.03 -10.54 9.76
CA ALA A 135 -10.60 -11.19 11.01
C ALA A 135 -9.96 -12.57 10.76
N ASP A 136 -10.50 -13.37 9.82
CA ASP A 136 -9.92 -14.67 9.44
C ASP A 136 -8.52 -14.48 8.82
N LEU A 137 -8.36 -13.53 7.90
CA LEU A 137 -7.06 -13.23 7.32
C LEU A 137 -6.06 -12.75 8.37
N THR A 138 -6.50 -11.87 9.28
CA THR A 138 -5.65 -11.35 10.37
C THR A 138 -5.23 -12.45 11.33
N ALA A 139 -6.11 -13.38 11.66
CA ALA A 139 -5.76 -14.54 12.48
C ALA A 139 -4.71 -15.45 11.83
N LYS A 140 -4.68 -15.53 10.49
CA LYS A 140 -3.73 -16.37 9.75
C LYS A 140 -2.40 -15.69 9.42
N LEU A 141 -2.43 -14.41 9.07
CA LEU A 141 -1.26 -13.71 8.53
C LEU A 141 -0.80 -12.52 9.37
N GLY A 142 -1.60 -12.05 10.34
CA GLY A 142 -1.36 -10.79 11.05
C GLY A 142 -0.07 -10.75 11.88
N ASP A 143 0.46 -11.88 12.31
CA ASP A 143 1.75 -11.95 13.02
C ASP A 143 2.96 -11.70 12.10
N ALA A 144 2.80 -11.88 10.79
CA ALA A 144 3.89 -11.82 9.82
C ALA A 144 3.68 -10.79 8.70
N LYS A 145 2.47 -10.26 8.55
CA LYS A 145 2.08 -9.35 7.48
C LYS A 145 1.32 -8.15 8.01
N GLN A 146 1.48 -7.03 7.34
CA GLN A 146 0.66 -5.85 7.54
C GLN A 146 -0.67 -6.03 6.80
N LEU A 147 -1.77 -5.92 7.52
CA LEU A 147 -3.12 -5.99 6.99
C LEU A 147 -3.79 -4.63 7.23
N VAL A 148 -4.02 -3.91 6.16
CA VAL A 148 -4.44 -2.50 6.19
C VAL A 148 -5.93 -2.39 5.92
N GLY A 149 -6.64 -1.69 6.79
CA GLY A 149 -8.03 -1.29 6.53
C GLY A 149 -8.07 0.13 5.98
N ASP A 150 -8.63 0.28 4.77
CA ASP A 150 -8.97 1.56 4.13
C ASP A 150 -10.49 1.78 4.16
N ASP A 151 -11.24 1.25 3.21
CA ASP A 151 -12.69 1.40 3.12
C ASP A 151 -13.41 0.77 4.31
N LEU A 152 -12.84 -0.29 4.88
CA LEU A 152 -13.32 -0.88 6.14
C LEU A 152 -13.38 0.16 7.26
N LEU A 153 -12.42 1.09 7.35
CA LEU A 153 -12.20 1.98 8.51
C LEU A 153 -12.45 3.45 8.23
N VAL A 154 -12.27 3.90 7.00
CA VAL A 154 -12.46 5.27 6.48
C VAL A 154 -11.86 6.37 7.39
N THR A 155 -10.71 6.08 8.04
CA THR A 155 -10.04 6.96 9.00
C THR A 155 -10.95 7.38 10.17
N ASN A 156 -11.99 6.60 10.48
CA ASN A 156 -12.97 6.90 11.50
C ASN A 156 -12.61 6.22 12.83
N VAL A 157 -12.47 7.01 13.90
CA VAL A 157 -12.03 6.51 15.22
C VAL A 157 -12.96 5.45 15.81
N GLU A 158 -14.28 5.52 15.56
CA GLU A 158 -15.23 4.53 16.07
C GLU A 158 -15.06 3.19 15.34
N ARG A 159 -14.86 3.24 14.00
CA ARG A 159 -14.59 2.03 13.20
C ARG A 159 -13.22 1.44 13.52
N ILE A 160 -12.20 2.29 13.74
CA ILE A 160 -10.86 1.86 14.18
C ILE A 160 -10.96 1.16 15.54
N GLN A 161 -11.70 1.74 16.52
CA GLN A 161 -11.90 1.11 17.82
C GLN A 161 -12.61 -0.25 17.70
N LYS A 162 -13.67 -0.34 16.88
CA LYS A 162 -14.33 -1.61 16.59
C LYS A 162 -13.35 -2.65 16.01
N ALA A 163 -12.52 -2.24 15.06
CA ALA A 163 -11.53 -3.13 14.45
C ALA A 163 -10.48 -3.62 15.47
N ILE A 164 -10.07 -2.77 16.40
CA ILE A 164 -9.19 -3.14 17.52
C ILE A 164 -9.85 -4.18 18.41
N ASP A 165 -11.11 -3.96 18.79
CA ASP A 165 -11.85 -4.85 19.66
C ASP A 165 -12.08 -6.23 19.01
N GLU A 166 -12.35 -6.26 17.71
CA GLU A 166 -12.60 -7.45 16.91
C GLU A 166 -11.34 -8.06 16.27
N LYS A 167 -10.19 -7.38 16.33
CA LYS A 167 -8.90 -7.80 15.76
C LYS A 167 -8.97 -8.08 14.25
N THR A 168 -9.66 -7.21 13.51
CA THR A 168 -9.92 -7.40 12.08
C THR A 168 -8.74 -7.04 11.18
N VAL A 169 -7.87 -6.12 11.61
CA VAL A 169 -6.66 -5.69 10.91
C VAL A 169 -5.54 -5.41 11.91
N ASN A 170 -4.37 -5.01 11.45
CA ASN A 170 -3.25 -4.55 12.29
C ASN A 170 -2.62 -3.24 11.78
N SER A 171 -3.25 -2.60 10.80
CA SER A 171 -2.83 -1.33 10.23
C SER A 171 -4.02 -0.53 9.72
N VAL A 172 -3.90 0.79 9.72
CA VAL A 172 -4.94 1.71 9.26
C VAL A 172 -4.40 2.59 8.14
N LEU A 173 -5.14 2.67 7.03
CA LEU A 173 -4.88 3.69 6.02
C LEU A 173 -5.46 5.02 6.48
N ILE A 174 -4.65 6.05 6.45
CA ILE A 174 -5.00 7.39 6.96
C ILE A 174 -5.21 8.34 5.78
N LYS A 175 -6.45 8.69 5.54
CA LYS A 175 -6.86 9.66 4.51
C LYS A 175 -7.43 10.91 5.17
N LEU A 176 -6.65 11.99 5.21
CA LEU A 176 -6.98 13.24 5.88
C LEU A 176 -8.37 13.78 5.54
N ASN A 177 -8.77 13.68 4.27
CA ASN A 177 -10.05 14.22 3.80
C ASN A 177 -11.24 13.27 3.98
N GLN A 178 -11.05 12.04 4.44
CA GLN A 178 -12.16 11.15 4.82
C GLN A 178 -12.76 11.57 6.16
N ILE A 179 -11.90 11.79 7.18
CA ILE A 179 -12.34 12.29 8.48
C ILE A 179 -12.59 13.80 8.46
N GLY A 180 -11.81 14.57 7.69
CA GLY A 180 -12.11 15.94 7.31
C GLY A 180 -11.28 17.03 7.98
N THR A 181 -10.67 16.80 9.15
CA THR A 181 -9.81 17.77 9.81
C THR A 181 -8.47 17.17 10.21
N ALA A 182 -7.45 18.04 10.34
CA ALA A 182 -6.13 17.62 10.80
C ALA A 182 -6.16 17.07 12.25
N SER A 183 -6.98 17.66 13.11
CA SER A 183 -7.09 17.22 14.51
C SER A 183 -7.66 15.82 14.62
N GLU A 184 -8.78 15.54 13.95
CA GLU A 184 -9.40 14.21 13.92
C GLU A 184 -8.48 13.17 13.28
N THR A 185 -7.72 13.57 12.23
CA THR A 185 -6.71 12.71 11.64
C THR A 185 -5.61 12.34 12.62
N VAL A 186 -5.13 13.31 13.40
CA VAL A 186 -4.13 13.09 14.47
C VAL A 186 -4.69 12.14 15.52
N ASP A 187 -5.96 12.27 15.91
CA ASP A 187 -6.60 11.40 16.89
C ASP A 187 -6.70 9.95 16.35
N ALA A 188 -7.07 9.77 15.08
CA ALA A 188 -7.10 8.46 14.44
C ALA A 188 -5.70 7.80 14.39
N ILE A 189 -4.66 8.57 14.02
CA ILE A 189 -3.27 8.08 14.00
C ILE A 189 -2.82 7.68 15.42
N LYS A 190 -3.09 8.51 16.42
CA LYS A 190 -2.71 8.20 17.81
C LYS A 190 -3.41 6.97 18.33
N LEU A 191 -4.73 6.85 18.12
CA LEU A 191 -5.49 5.66 18.51
C LEU A 191 -4.85 4.40 17.88
N THR A 192 -4.51 4.46 16.60
CA THR A 192 -3.85 3.36 15.89
C THR A 192 -2.50 3.00 16.53
N GLN A 193 -1.64 4.00 16.75
CA GLN A 193 -0.30 3.80 17.31
C GLN A 193 -0.31 3.32 18.76
N ASP A 194 -1.25 3.83 19.58
CA ASP A 194 -1.37 3.47 21.00
C ASP A 194 -1.74 1.98 21.20
N THR A 195 -2.33 1.34 20.19
CA THR A 195 -2.61 -0.11 20.18
C THR A 195 -1.45 -0.96 19.66
N GLY A 196 -0.36 -0.34 19.21
CA GLY A 196 0.78 -1.02 18.58
C GLY A 196 0.57 -1.33 17.10
N TRP A 197 -0.50 -0.84 16.48
CA TRP A 197 -0.75 -0.98 15.05
C TRP A 197 0.04 0.05 14.25
N THR A 198 0.24 -0.23 12.97
CA THR A 198 0.86 0.72 12.03
C THR A 198 -0.19 1.63 11.38
N ALA A 199 0.23 2.85 11.04
CA ALA A 199 -0.58 3.79 10.28
C ALA A 199 0.13 4.13 8.98
N VAL A 200 -0.59 4.08 7.86
CA VAL A 200 -0.08 4.43 6.53
C VAL A 200 -0.75 5.72 6.08
N VAL A 201 -0.02 6.83 6.05
CA VAL A 201 -0.56 8.09 5.54
C VAL A 201 -0.71 8.00 4.03
N SER A 202 -1.89 8.33 3.51
CA SER A 202 -2.26 8.08 2.13
C SER A 202 -2.72 9.33 1.40
N HIS A 203 -2.43 9.34 0.10
CA HIS A 203 -3.05 10.22 -0.88
C HIS A 203 -4.48 9.78 -1.21
N ARG A 204 -5.06 10.40 -2.23
CA ARG A 204 -6.30 9.98 -2.90
C ARG A 204 -6.05 9.83 -4.40
N SER A 205 -6.98 9.14 -5.12
CA SER A 205 -6.92 9.03 -6.59
C SER A 205 -6.95 10.41 -7.26
N GLY A 206 -7.78 11.33 -6.77
CA GLY A 206 -7.75 12.75 -7.12
C GLY A 206 -6.82 13.50 -6.15
N GLU A 207 -5.75 14.10 -6.65
CA GLU A 207 -4.74 14.80 -5.87
C GLU A 207 -4.38 16.18 -6.45
N THR A 208 -3.73 16.97 -5.60
CA THR A 208 -3.12 18.26 -5.95
C THR A 208 -1.62 18.23 -5.66
N GLU A 209 -0.92 19.33 -5.91
CA GLU A 209 0.50 19.47 -5.54
C GLU A 209 0.72 19.85 -4.06
N ASP A 210 -0.32 19.83 -3.22
CA ASP A 210 -0.18 20.01 -1.77
C ASP A 210 0.66 18.90 -1.16
N THR A 211 1.54 19.27 -0.22
CA THR A 211 2.52 18.35 0.40
C THR A 211 2.25 18.08 1.89
N PHE A 212 1.10 18.48 2.41
CA PHE A 212 0.80 18.38 3.84
C PHE A 212 0.96 16.95 4.39
N ILE A 213 0.54 15.94 3.62
CA ILE A 213 0.63 14.53 4.04
C ILE A 213 2.08 14.04 4.24
N ALA A 214 3.07 14.64 3.55
CA ALA A 214 4.47 14.35 3.80
C ALA A 214 4.91 14.84 5.20
N HIS A 215 4.50 16.04 5.60
CA HIS A 215 4.74 16.58 6.93
C HIS A 215 3.98 15.79 8.01
N LEU A 216 2.75 15.38 7.73
CA LEU A 216 1.93 14.59 8.63
C LEU A 216 2.60 13.25 8.94
N ALA A 217 3.06 12.54 7.91
CA ALA A 217 3.73 11.24 8.05
C ALA A 217 4.99 11.33 8.93
N VAL A 218 5.85 12.31 8.67
CA VAL A 218 7.09 12.49 9.45
C VAL A 218 6.78 13.05 10.84
N GLY A 219 5.91 14.05 10.95
CA GLY A 219 5.59 14.72 12.22
C GLY A 219 4.96 13.79 13.26
N LEU A 220 4.17 12.83 12.82
CA LEU A 220 3.53 11.82 13.68
C LEU A 220 4.27 10.47 13.69
N LYS A 221 5.43 10.39 13.03
CA LYS A 221 6.26 9.16 12.99
C LYS A 221 5.47 7.92 12.57
N THR A 222 4.62 8.06 11.55
CA THR A 222 3.85 6.89 11.06
C THR A 222 4.75 5.87 10.36
N GLY A 223 5.93 6.28 9.90
CA GLY A 223 6.92 5.41 9.26
C GLY A 223 6.57 4.99 7.85
N GLN A 224 5.36 5.33 7.37
CA GLN A 224 4.85 4.92 6.07
C GLN A 224 4.05 6.03 5.40
N ILE A 225 4.15 6.08 4.07
CA ILE A 225 3.31 6.90 3.20
C ILE A 225 2.98 6.13 1.92
N LYS A 226 1.71 6.11 1.54
CA LYS A 226 1.22 5.62 0.25
C LYS A 226 0.81 6.82 -0.57
N THR A 227 1.62 7.24 -1.55
CA THR A 227 1.37 8.51 -2.25
C THR A 227 1.63 8.46 -3.75
N GLY A 228 1.36 7.30 -4.34
CA GLY A 228 1.45 7.09 -5.77
C GLY A 228 2.83 6.67 -6.25
N SER A 229 2.94 6.49 -7.56
CA SER A 229 4.19 6.10 -8.20
C SER A 229 5.10 7.30 -8.45
N LEU A 230 6.26 7.06 -9.06
CA LEU A 230 7.30 8.06 -9.30
C LEU A 230 7.10 8.78 -10.65
N SER A 231 5.86 9.13 -10.92
CA SER A 231 5.44 9.93 -12.08
C SER A 231 4.23 10.79 -11.69
N ARG A 232 3.93 11.83 -12.50
CA ARG A 232 2.95 12.87 -12.23
C ARG A 232 3.34 13.81 -11.09
N THR A 233 3.23 15.11 -11.30
CA THR A 233 3.69 16.13 -10.35
C THR A 233 2.95 16.08 -9.03
N ASP A 234 1.64 15.80 -9.07
CA ASP A 234 0.76 15.65 -7.92
C ASP A 234 1.16 14.49 -6.97
N ARG A 235 1.98 13.56 -7.44
CA ARG A 235 2.60 12.47 -6.64
C ARG A 235 4.02 12.81 -6.25
N VAL A 236 4.84 13.16 -7.23
CA VAL A 236 6.28 13.42 -7.04
C VAL A 236 6.54 14.60 -6.09
N CYS A 237 5.64 15.58 -6.00
CA CYS A 237 5.78 16.69 -5.06
C CYS A 237 5.84 16.24 -3.59
N LYS A 238 5.13 15.16 -3.20
CA LYS A 238 5.19 14.60 -1.84
C LYS A 238 6.55 13.95 -1.57
N TYR A 239 7.07 13.19 -2.53
CA TYR A 239 8.40 12.59 -2.44
C TYR A 239 9.50 13.66 -2.38
N ASN A 240 9.42 14.70 -3.22
CA ASN A 240 10.34 15.83 -3.16
C ASN A 240 10.28 16.56 -1.81
N GLN A 241 9.08 16.66 -1.20
CA GLN A 241 8.95 17.25 0.12
C GLN A 241 9.58 16.38 1.20
N LEU A 242 9.43 15.07 1.14
CA LEU A 242 10.11 14.15 2.05
C LEU A 242 11.63 14.23 1.93
N LEU A 243 12.19 14.37 0.72
CA LEU A 243 13.63 14.63 0.52
C LEU A 243 14.08 15.94 1.18
N ARG A 244 13.29 17.01 1.08
CA ARG A 244 13.60 18.30 1.76
C ARG A 244 13.53 18.16 3.28
N ILE A 245 12.58 17.37 3.81
CA ILE A 245 12.48 17.10 5.24
C ILE A 245 13.69 16.30 5.71
N GLU A 246 14.12 15.27 4.97
CA GLU A 246 15.33 14.49 5.28
C GLU A 246 16.57 15.40 5.31
N GLU A 247 16.73 16.28 4.31
CA GLU A 247 17.82 17.27 4.27
C GLU A 247 17.78 18.22 5.48
N GLN A 248 16.61 18.73 5.86
CA GLN A 248 16.44 19.61 7.01
C GLN A 248 16.74 18.93 8.35
N LEU A 249 16.40 17.66 8.49
CA LEU A 249 16.68 16.86 9.68
C LEU A 249 18.17 16.50 9.78
N GLY A 250 18.84 16.34 8.65
CA GLY A 250 20.26 15.99 8.59
C GLY A 250 20.54 14.70 9.36
N SER A 251 21.49 14.74 10.30
CA SER A 251 21.85 13.58 11.13
C SER A 251 20.76 13.09 12.09
N LYS A 252 19.65 13.80 12.20
CA LYS A 252 18.49 13.37 13.00
C LYS A 252 17.43 12.63 12.16
N ALA A 253 17.63 12.57 10.85
CA ALA A 253 16.75 11.80 10.00
C ALA A 253 16.90 10.30 10.30
N GLU A 254 15.77 9.63 10.48
CA GLU A 254 15.68 8.19 10.66
C GLU A 254 14.80 7.63 9.55
N PHE A 255 15.26 6.57 8.89
CA PHE A 255 14.50 5.83 7.89
C PHE A 255 14.54 4.35 8.28
N ASN A 256 13.47 3.89 8.89
CA ASN A 256 13.33 2.54 9.40
C ASN A 256 12.19 1.81 8.69
N SER A 257 12.41 0.54 8.36
CA SER A 257 11.32 -0.31 7.86
C SER A 257 10.35 -0.62 9.02
N PRO A 258 9.03 -0.57 8.79
CA PRO A 258 8.04 -1.05 9.76
C PRO A 258 7.85 -2.58 9.71
N PHE A 259 8.56 -3.29 8.82
CA PHE A 259 8.46 -4.72 8.57
C PHE A 259 9.68 -5.48 9.05
#